data_212dc1ab575e9193699b80fd843f0814
#
_entry.id   212dc1ab575e9193699b80fd843f0814
#
_cell.length_a   1.000
_cell.length_b   1.000
_cell.length_c   1.000
_cell.angle_alpha   90.00
_cell.angle_beta   90.00
_cell.angle_gamma   90.00
#
_symmetry.space_group_name_H-M   'P 1'
#
loop_
_entity.id
_entity.type
_entity.pdbx_description
1 polymer ?
#
loop_
_entity_poly.entity_id
_entity_poly.type
_entity_poly.pdbx_seq_one_letter_code
_entity_poly.pdbx_strand_id
1 'polypeptide(L)'
;MHNIRIGQAVDIHQLQEGRKLILGGVEIEHSKGLLGHSDADVLVHAVGESVLGALALGDLGKHFPDTDPKYKGANSLDLLAHIYEMMNEMGYQIGNVDATILAERPK
;
A
#
# COMPACT_ATOMS: atom_id res chain seq x y z
N MET A 1 -2.91 -13.47 27.84
CA MET A 1 -3.95 -13.51 26.78
C MET A 1 -3.35 -13.00 25.50
N HIS A 2 -3.55 -13.73 24.42
CA HIS A 2 -3.12 -13.29 23.10
C HIS A 2 -4.25 -12.56 22.39
N ASN A 3 -3.92 -11.42 21.84
CA ASN A 3 -4.85 -10.64 21.05
C ASN A 3 -4.36 -10.62 19.60
N ILE A 4 -4.96 -11.46 18.78
CA ILE A 4 -4.57 -11.61 17.38
C ILE A 4 -5.58 -10.86 16.52
N ARG A 5 -5.07 -10.10 15.56
CA ARG A 5 -5.85 -9.38 14.57
C ARG A 5 -5.51 -9.88 13.18
N ILE A 6 -6.50 -9.95 12.33
CA ILE A 6 -6.35 -10.36 10.93
C ILE A 6 -6.92 -9.25 10.07
N GLY A 7 -6.19 -8.91 9.01
CA GLY A 7 -6.65 -7.93 8.04
C GLY A 7 -6.44 -8.45 6.63
N GLN A 8 -7.25 -7.96 5.70
CA GLN A 8 -7.04 -8.22 4.28
C GLN A 8 -7.41 -6.98 3.49
N ALA A 9 -6.86 -6.87 2.30
CA ALA A 9 -7.19 -5.78 1.40
C ALA A 9 -6.91 -6.19 -0.03
N VAL A 10 -7.61 -5.55 -0.95
CA VAL A 10 -7.36 -5.65 -2.39
C VAL A 10 -7.18 -4.23 -2.89
N ASP A 11 -6.13 -4.00 -3.67
CA ASP A 11 -5.92 -2.71 -4.32
C ASP A 11 -5.78 -2.92 -5.81
N ILE A 12 -6.37 -2.04 -6.59
CA ILE A 12 -6.41 -2.15 -8.05
C ILE A 12 -6.02 -0.82 -8.65
N HIS A 13 -5.03 -0.85 -9.55
CA HIS A 13 -4.62 0.33 -10.31
C HIS A 13 -4.54 0.01 -11.78
N GLN A 14 -4.86 0.98 -12.61
CA GLN A 14 -4.77 0.88 -14.05
C GLN A 14 -3.32 1.12 -14.49
N LEU A 15 -2.85 0.37 -15.50
CA LEU A 15 -1.58 0.63 -16.15
C LEU A 15 -1.73 1.78 -17.15
N GLN A 16 -0.76 2.69 -17.14
CA GLN A 16 -0.75 3.87 -18.02
C GLN A 16 0.66 4.16 -18.49
N GLU A 17 0.79 4.56 -19.75
CA GLU A 17 2.07 4.99 -20.31
C GLU A 17 2.57 6.26 -19.60
N GLY A 18 3.89 6.40 -19.52
CA GLY A 18 4.52 7.56 -18.89
C GLY A 18 4.59 7.51 -17.38
N ARG A 19 4.17 6.41 -16.79
CA ARG A 19 4.28 6.18 -15.34
C ARG A 19 5.33 5.11 -15.04
N LYS A 20 6.02 5.27 -13.94
CA LYS A 20 6.92 4.23 -13.43
C LYS A 20 6.10 3.08 -12.85
N LEU A 21 6.56 1.86 -13.06
CA LEU A 21 5.97 0.69 -12.44
C LEU A 21 6.76 0.36 -11.17
N ILE A 22 6.13 0.57 -10.02
CA ILE A 22 6.75 0.33 -8.73
C ILE A 22 5.89 -0.66 -7.95
N LEU A 23 6.49 -1.76 -7.54
CA LEU A 23 5.83 -2.83 -6.78
C LEU A 23 6.71 -3.24 -5.61
N GLY A 24 6.17 -3.11 -4.39
CA GLY A 24 6.93 -3.41 -3.18
C GLY A 24 8.12 -2.50 -2.99
N GLY A 25 8.04 -1.27 -3.49
CA GLY A 25 9.13 -0.30 -3.45
C GLY A 25 10.20 -0.51 -4.52
N VAL A 26 10.04 -1.52 -5.40
CA VAL A 26 11.02 -1.82 -6.46
C VAL A 26 10.51 -1.29 -7.78
N GLU A 27 11.34 -0.51 -8.46
CA GLU A 27 11.02 -0.05 -9.81
C GLU A 27 11.29 -1.16 -10.81
N ILE A 28 10.27 -1.51 -11.59
CA ILE A 28 10.33 -2.58 -12.58
C ILE A 28 10.37 -1.93 -13.96
N GLU A 29 11.34 -2.33 -14.79
CA GLU A 29 11.45 -1.82 -16.15
C GLU A 29 10.25 -2.29 -16.98
N HIS A 30 9.44 -1.32 -17.42
CA HIS A 30 8.26 -1.57 -18.25
C HIS A 30 7.82 -0.26 -18.89
N SER A 31 7.13 -0.34 -20.02
CA SER A 31 6.66 0.83 -20.75
C SER A 31 5.50 1.56 -20.04
N LYS A 32 4.80 0.87 -19.17
CA LYS A 32 3.67 1.42 -18.41
C LYS A 32 3.90 1.26 -16.92
N GLY A 33 3.32 2.17 -16.14
CA GLY A 33 3.29 2.07 -14.69
C GLY A 33 1.87 2.23 -14.19
N LEU A 34 1.71 2.17 -12.89
CA LEU A 34 0.40 2.25 -12.26
C LEU A 34 -0.04 3.70 -12.09
N LEU A 35 -1.31 3.96 -12.35
CA LEU A 35 -1.91 5.28 -12.22
C LEU A 35 -2.39 5.50 -10.79
N GLY A 36 -2.01 6.62 -10.19
CA GLY A 36 -2.46 7.00 -8.86
C GLY A 36 -1.84 8.31 -8.42
N HIS A 37 -2.33 8.83 -7.28
CA HIS A 37 -1.88 10.10 -6.71
C HIS A 37 -0.44 10.02 -6.18
N SER A 38 -0.11 8.91 -5.49
CA SER A 38 1.23 8.61 -5.01
C SER A 38 2.02 7.90 -6.13
N ASP A 39 3.02 7.10 -5.78
CA ASP A 39 3.72 6.23 -6.73
C ASP A 39 2.84 5.08 -7.23
N ALA A 40 1.64 4.94 -6.67
CA ALA A 40 0.66 3.90 -7.00
C ALA A 40 1.17 2.48 -6.82
N ASP A 41 2.02 2.26 -5.82
CA ASP A 41 2.53 0.93 -5.49
C ASP A 41 1.39 0.07 -4.91
N VAL A 42 0.75 -0.69 -5.79
CA VAL A 42 -0.44 -1.46 -5.44
C VAL A 42 -0.16 -2.52 -4.37
N LEU A 43 1.03 -3.09 -4.38
CA LEU A 43 1.40 -4.10 -3.38
C LEU A 43 1.54 -3.47 -1.99
N VAL A 44 2.28 -2.39 -1.88
CA VAL A 44 2.47 -1.68 -0.61
C VAL A 44 1.13 -1.13 -0.10
N HIS A 45 0.28 -0.60 -1.00
CA HIS A 45 -1.04 -0.11 -0.62
C HIS A 45 -1.92 -1.22 -0.03
N ALA A 46 -1.94 -2.39 -0.66
CA ALA A 46 -2.73 -3.50 -0.16
C ALA A 46 -2.23 -3.98 1.21
N VAL A 47 -0.93 -4.08 1.38
CA VAL A 47 -0.34 -4.46 2.68
C VAL A 47 -0.70 -3.43 3.74
N GLY A 48 -0.50 -2.16 3.45
CA GLY A 48 -0.82 -1.08 4.41
C GLY A 48 -2.29 -1.06 4.78
N GLU A 49 -3.17 -1.19 3.80
CA GLU A 49 -4.61 -1.19 4.06
C GLU A 49 -5.05 -2.40 4.87
N SER A 50 -4.44 -3.56 4.65
CA SER A 50 -4.74 -4.74 5.45
C SER A 50 -4.34 -4.56 6.91
N VAL A 51 -3.23 -3.88 7.17
CA VAL A 51 -2.80 -3.56 8.53
C VAL A 51 -3.80 -2.59 9.18
N LEU A 52 -4.17 -1.53 8.48
CA LEU A 52 -5.17 -0.58 8.99
C LEU A 52 -6.49 -1.28 9.28
N GLY A 53 -6.93 -2.18 8.41
CA GLY A 53 -8.15 -2.95 8.62
C GLY A 53 -8.08 -3.86 9.84
N ALA A 54 -6.96 -4.53 10.04
CA ALA A 54 -6.74 -5.38 11.21
C ALA A 54 -6.83 -4.57 12.51
N LEU A 55 -6.38 -3.32 12.47
CA LEU A 55 -6.40 -2.42 13.62
C LEU A 55 -7.71 -1.63 13.75
N ALA A 56 -8.64 -1.81 12.83
CA ALA A 56 -9.91 -1.07 12.76
C ALA A 56 -9.69 0.44 12.65
N LEU A 57 -8.67 0.85 11.89
CA LEU A 57 -8.32 2.26 11.71
C LEU A 57 -8.85 2.85 10.39
N GLY A 58 -9.63 2.09 9.64
CA GLY A 58 -10.19 2.55 8.38
C GLY A 58 -9.33 2.13 7.19
N ASP A 59 -9.24 2.99 6.19
CA ASP A 59 -8.52 2.71 4.95
C ASP A 59 -7.41 3.74 4.69
N LEU A 60 -6.66 3.55 3.61
CA LEU A 60 -5.58 4.46 3.23
C LEU A 60 -6.08 5.87 2.95
N GLY A 61 -7.21 6.00 2.28
CA GLY A 61 -7.76 7.31 1.92
C GLY A 61 -8.11 8.17 3.13
N LYS A 62 -8.42 7.54 4.25
CA LYS A 62 -8.70 8.26 5.49
C LYS A 62 -7.44 8.89 6.07
N HIS A 63 -6.31 8.21 5.98
CA HIS A 63 -5.04 8.67 6.56
C HIS A 63 -4.19 9.45 5.57
N PHE A 64 -4.28 9.12 4.27
CA PHE A 64 -3.47 9.71 3.21
C PHE A 64 -4.38 10.08 2.04
N PRO A 65 -5.24 11.09 2.18
CA PRO A 65 -6.22 11.41 1.14
C PRO A 65 -5.58 11.89 -0.15
N ASP A 66 -6.12 11.41 -1.29
CA ASP A 66 -5.67 11.80 -2.63
C ASP A 66 -5.82 13.29 -2.89
N THR A 67 -6.70 13.95 -2.13
CA THR A 67 -6.93 15.39 -2.27
C THR A 67 -5.86 16.24 -1.62
N ASP A 68 -4.99 15.65 -0.80
CA ASP A 68 -3.92 16.39 -0.13
C ASP A 68 -2.68 16.44 -1.03
N PRO A 69 -2.27 17.65 -1.49
CA PRO A 69 -1.13 17.79 -2.39
C PRO A 69 0.18 17.23 -1.84
N LYS A 70 0.35 17.15 -0.53
CA LYS A 70 1.59 16.65 0.07
C LYS A 70 1.85 15.18 -0.23
N TYR A 71 0.80 14.42 -0.61
CA TYR A 71 0.95 13.01 -0.95
C TYR A 71 1.09 12.76 -2.45
N LYS A 72 1.02 13.81 -3.27
CA LYS A 72 1.21 13.67 -4.71
C LYS A 72 2.62 13.20 -5.01
N GLY A 73 2.74 12.07 -5.72
CA GLY A 73 4.03 11.47 -6.01
C GLY A 73 4.72 10.83 -4.82
N ALA A 74 4.03 10.69 -3.68
CA ALA A 74 4.61 10.16 -2.46
C ALA A 74 5.13 8.74 -2.65
N ASN A 75 6.22 8.43 -1.97
CA ASN A 75 6.75 7.07 -1.90
C ASN A 75 5.88 6.26 -0.94
N SER A 76 5.23 5.23 -1.46
CA SER A 76 4.31 4.41 -0.66
C SER A 76 5.01 3.69 0.50
N LEU A 77 6.31 3.42 0.41
CA LEU A 77 7.05 2.86 1.53
C LEU A 77 7.08 3.83 2.73
N ASP A 78 7.09 5.13 2.49
CA ASP A 78 7.00 6.11 3.57
C ASP A 78 5.62 6.08 4.23
N LEU A 79 4.58 5.91 3.41
CA LEU A 79 3.22 5.74 3.93
C LEU A 79 3.11 4.47 4.77
N LEU A 80 3.71 3.38 4.30
CA LEU A 80 3.72 2.11 5.02
C LEU A 80 4.48 2.24 6.35
N ALA A 81 5.60 2.94 6.36
CA ALA A 81 6.36 3.20 7.59
C ALA A 81 5.50 3.93 8.63
N HIS A 82 4.69 4.87 8.18
CA HIS A 82 3.77 5.61 9.06
C HIS A 82 2.70 4.68 9.65
N ILE A 83 2.16 3.79 8.82
CA ILE A 83 1.19 2.78 9.28
C ILE A 83 1.85 1.84 10.29
N TYR A 84 3.09 1.44 10.05
CA TYR A 84 3.84 0.61 10.99
C TYR A 84 3.97 1.29 12.36
N GLU A 85 4.25 2.58 12.38
CA GLU A 85 4.33 3.34 13.63
C GLU A 85 2.99 3.33 14.37
N MET A 86 1.88 3.51 13.67
CA MET A 86 0.55 3.44 14.29
C MET A 86 0.29 2.07 14.90
N MET A 87 0.64 1.01 14.18
CA MET A 87 0.51 -0.37 14.66
C MET A 87 1.35 -0.60 15.91
N ASN A 88 2.59 -0.15 15.87
CA ASN A 88 3.53 -0.32 16.97
C ASN A 88 3.08 0.41 18.24
N GLU A 89 2.53 1.61 18.08
CA GLU A 89 1.98 2.38 19.19
C GLU A 89 0.79 1.68 19.86
N MET A 90 0.04 0.90 19.08
CA MET A 90 -1.08 0.11 19.61
C MET A 90 -0.63 -1.22 20.23
N GLY A 91 0.67 -1.52 20.21
CA GLY A 91 1.22 -2.73 20.83
C GLY A 91 1.15 -3.98 19.95
N TYR A 92 0.94 -3.81 18.65
CA TYR A 92 0.86 -4.93 17.72
C TYR A 92 2.11 -5.05 16.87
N GLN A 93 2.35 -6.23 16.36
CA GLN A 93 3.40 -6.51 15.40
C GLN A 93 2.86 -7.46 14.34
N ILE A 94 3.51 -7.47 13.18
CA ILE A 94 3.11 -8.35 12.09
C ILE A 94 3.63 -9.76 12.35
N GLY A 95 2.73 -10.74 12.33
CA GLY A 95 3.09 -12.15 12.39
C GLY A 95 3.53 -12.68 11.03
N ASN A 96 2.71 -12.46 10.01
CA ASN A 96 3.03 -12.80 8.63
C ASN A 96 2.17 -12.01 7.66
N VAL A 97 2.64 -11.95 6.43
CA VAL A 97 1.91 -11.36 5.31
C VAL A 97 1.93 -12.33 4.15
N ASP A 98 0.78 -12.55 3.53
CA ASP A 98 0.67 -13.30 2.28
C ASP A 98 0.08 -12.36 1.24
N ALA A 99 0.76 -12.21 0.12
CA ALA A 99 0.37 -11.27 -0.91
C ALA A 99 0.44 -11.91 -2.30
N THR A 100 -0.54 -11.57 -3.13
CA THR A 100 -0.60 -12.04 -4.52
C THR A 100 -0.76 -10.84 -5.44
N ILE A 101 0.05 -10.79 -6.48
CA ILE A 101 -0.02 -9.75 -7.51
C ILE A 101 -0.63 -10.38 -8.76
N LEU A 102 -1.72 -9.77 -9.24
CA LEU A 102 -2.34 -10.12 -10.50
C LEU A 102 -2.06 -8.98 -11.47
N ALA A 103 -1.30 -9.23 -12.51
CA ALA A 103 -0.90 -8.20 -13.45
C ALA A 103 -1.20 -8.63 -14.88
N GLU A 104 -1.75 -7.70 -15.66
CA GLU A 104 -1.91 -7.93 -17.10
C GLU A 104 -0.55 -7.97 -17.77
N ARG A 105 0.31 -7.05 -17.43
CA ARG A 105 1.69 -6.90 -17.92
C ARG A 105 2.57 -6.30 -16.81
N PRO A 106 3.89 -6.50 -16.81
CA PRO A 106 4.63 -7.54 -17.59
C PRO A 106 4.35 -8.94 -17.03
N LYS A 107 4.59 -9.92 -17.86
CA LYS A 107 4.44 -11.31 -17.43
C LYS A 107 5.70 -11.83 -16.74
#